data_3408df872b9f370a86d67ce0126cdf40
#
_entry.id   3408df872b9f370a86d67ce0126cdf40
#
_cell.length_a   1.000
_cell.length_b   1.000
_cell.length_c   1.000
_cell.angle_alpha   90.00
_cell.angle_beta   90.00
_cell.angle_gamma   90.00
#
_symmetry.space_group_name_H-M   'P 1'
#
loop_
_entity.id
_entity.type
_entity.pdbx_description
1 polymer ?
#
loop_
_entity_poly.entity_id
_entity_poly.type
_entity_poly.pdbx_seq_one_letter_code
_entity_poly.pdbx_strand_id
1 'polypeptide(L)'
;VEEIESYATRFGIKDNLNDLISSYSHGMKQKLAVIASLIHHPHLLVMDEPFVGLDPIASHTLKTIMQEFVSEGNIIFFSSHVLEVVEKLCEHVAIINNGKIVYDGNLESMNKDESLEQLFLELTNHE
;
A
#
# COMPACT_ATOMS: atom_id res chain seq x y z
N VAL A 1 -5.96 -21.40 -8.03
CA VAL A 1 -4.66 -21.72 -8.64
C VAL A 1 -4.32 -20.76 -9.76
N GLU A 2 -5.23 -20.51 -10.70
CA GLU A 2 -4.99 -19.58 -11.80
C GLU A 2 -4.77 -18.14 -11.33
N GLU A 3 -5.52 -17.69 -10.32
CA GLU A 3 -5.35 -16.35 -9.75
C GLU A 3 -4.00 -16.18 -9.06
N ILE A 4 -3.56 -17.20 -8.33
CA ILE A 4 -2.26 -17.18 -7.66
C ILE A 4 -1.15 -17.05 -8.72
N GLU A 5 -1.22 -17.83 -9.78
CA GLU A 5 -0.24 -17.79 -10.87
C GLU A 5 -0.25 -16.43 -11.58
N SER A 6 -1.43 -15.85 -11.79
CA SER A 6 -1.56 -14.54 -12.43
C SER A 6 -0.88 -13.45 -11.61
N TYR A 7 -1.18 -13.37 -10.31
CA TYR A 7 -0.54 -12.39 -9.44
C TYR A 7 0.96 -12.65 -9.28
N ALA A 8 1.35 -13.93 -9.16
CA ALA A 8 2.76 -14.29 -9.05
C ALA A 8 3.54 -13.89 -10.30
N THR A 9 2.94 -14.02 -11.48
CA THR A 9 3.54 -13.57 -12.72
C THR A 9 3.73 -12.05 -12.72
N ARG A 10 2.70 -11.31 -12.30
CA ARG A 10 2.75 -9.84 -12.23
C ARG A 10 3.84 -9.36 -11.28
N PHE A 11 4.06 -10.06 -10.17
CA PHE A 11 5.10 -9.73 -9.19
C PHE A 11 6.46 -10.36 -9.50
N GLY A 12 6.56 -11.18 -10.54
CA GLY A 12 7.82 -11.79 -10.93
C GLY A 12 8.29 -12.92 -10.03
N ILE A 13 7.38 -13.59 -9.30
CA ILE A 13 7.73 -14.70 -8.40
C ILE A 13 7.10 -16.04 -8.81
N LYS A 14 6.55 -16.12 -10.01
CA LYS A 14 5.89 -17.36 -10.48
C LYS A 14 6.80 -18.58 -10.37
N ASP A 15 8.08 -18.44 -10.76
CA ASP A 15 9.02 -19.55 -10.73
C ASP A 15 9.41 -19.97 -9.31
N ASN A 16 9.08 -19.17 -8.31
CA ASN A 16 9.41 -19.43 -6.91
C ASN A 16 8.24 -20.01 -6.11
N LEU A 17 7.07 -20.24 -6.74
CA LEU A 17 5.89 -20.72 -6.03
C LEU A 17 6.07 -22.09 -5.39
N ASN A 18 6.95 -22.93 -5.94
CA ASN A 18 7.24 -24.25 -5.41
C ASN A 18 8.43 -24.26 -4.44
N ASP A 19 9.07 -23.12 -4.23
CA ASP A 19 10.18 -23.00 -3.29
C ASP A 19 9.66 -22.85 -1.87
N LEU A 20 10.50 -23.19 -0.90
CA LEU A 20 10.17 -22.97 0.51
C LEU A 20 10.12 -21.47 0.82
N ILE A 21 9.09 -21.06 1.58
CA ILE A 21 8.93 -19.65 1.98
C ILE A 21 10.15 -19.18 2.79
N SER A 22 10.80 -20.10 3.53
CA SER A 22 12.01 -19.77 4.28
C SER A 22 13.17 -19.31 3.38
N SER A 23 13.14 -19.64 2.08
CA SER A 23 14.15 -19.19 1.11
C SER A 23 13.81 -17.83 0.49
N TYR A 24 12.64 -17.28 0.76
CA TYR A 24 12.18 -16.02 0.16
C TYR A 24 12.90 -14.83 0.79
N SER A 25 13.25 -13.84 -0.05
CA SER A 25 13.68 -12.53 0.43
C SER A 25 12.51 -11.82 1.13
N HIS A 26 12.80 -10.72 1.84
CA HIS A 26 11.76 -9.92 2.47
C HIS A 26 10.74 -9.41 1.45
N GLY A 27 11.21 -8.90 0.30
CA GLY A 27 10.33 -8.44 -0.77
C GLY A 27 9.46 -9.55 -1.36
N MET A 28 10.02 -10.76 -1.52
CA MET A 28 9.25 -11.92 -1.99
C MET A 28 8.16 -12.32 -1.00
N LYS A 29 8.45 -12.29 0.30
CA LYS A 29 7.46 -12.56 1.35
C LYS A 29 6.34 -11.52 1.34
N GLN A 30 6.69 -10.26 1.11
CA GLN A 30 5.72 -9.18 1.02
C GLN A 30 4.79 -9.38 -0.18
N LYS A 31 5.33 -9.72 -1.34
CA LYS A 31 4.54 -10.04 -2.53
C LYS A 31 3.58 -11.19 -2.29
N LEU A 32 4.07 -12.26 -1.66
CA LEU A 32 3.24 -13.43 -1.35
C LEU A 32 2.12 -13.07 -0.37
N ALA A 33 2.40 -12.26 0.64
CA ALA A 33 1.40 -11.81 1.62
C ALA A 33 0.26 -11.03 0.94
N VAL A 34 0.61 -10.15 -0.01
CA VAL A 34 -0.40 -9.41 -0.78
C VAL A 34 -1.27 -10.36 -1.60
N ILE A 35 -0.65 -11.31 -2.29
CA ILE A 35 -1.38 -12.31 -3.09
C ILE A 35 -2.34 -13.10 -2.20
N ALA A 36 -1.86 -13.57 -1.05
CA ALA A 36 -2.68 -14.34 -0.10
C ALA A 36 -3.89 -13.55 0.38
N SER A 37 -3.72 -12.23 0.54
CA SER A 37 -4.82 -11.36 0.95
C SER A 37 -5.88 -11.18 -0.15
N LEU A 38 -5.47 -11.21 -1.41
CA LEU A 38 -6.36 -10.95 -2.55
C LEU A 38 -7.15 -12.16 -3.01
N ILE A 39 -6.63 -13.37 -2.86
CA ILE A 39 -7.26 -14.58 -3.38
C ILE A 39 -8.57 -14.96 -2.67
N HIS A 40 -8.83 -14.38 -1.52
CA HIS A 40 -10.09 -14.58 -0.78
C HIS A 40 -11.19 -13.61 -1.22
N HIS A 41 -10.92 -12.75 -2.19
CA HIS A 41 -11.86 -11.74 -2.71
C HIS A 41 -12.48 -10.88 -1.61
N PRO A 42 -11.66 -10.25 -0.73
CA PRO A 42 -12.20 -9.40 0.34
C PRO A 42 -12.83 -8.12 -0.22
N HIS A 43 -13.71 -7.52 0.54
CA HIS A 43 -14.26 -6.20 0.24
C HIS A 43 -13.46 -5.10 0.93
N LEU A 44 -12.73 -5.43 1.97
CA LEU A 44 -11.84 -4.53 2.70
C LEU A 44 -10.47 -5.19 2.83
N LEU A 45 -9.44 -4.48 2.41
CA LEU A 45 -8.06 -4.91 2.52
C LEU A 45 -7.33 -3.96 3.47
N VAL A 46 -6.73 -4.51 4.52
CA VAL A 46 -5.96 -3.74 5.50
C VAL A 46 -4.50 -4.15 5.40
N MET A 47 -3.62 -3.18 5.14
CA MET A 47 -2.20 -3.45 4.97
C MET A 47 -1.37 -2.47 5.80
N ASP A 48 -0.30 -2.98 6.40
CA ASP A 48 0.65 -2.17 7.15
C ASP A 48 1.95 -2.06 6.34
N GLU A 49 2.30 -0.84 5.94
CA GLU A 49 3.52 -0.55 5.18
C GLU A 49 3.73 -1.48 3.99
N PRO A 50 2.76 -1.59 3.06
CA PRO A 50 2.80 -2.60 2.00
C PRO A 50 3.92 -2.41 0.97
N PHE A 51 4.49 -1.20 0.87
CA PHE A 51 5.54 -0.89 -0.10
C PHE A 51 6.95 -1.11 0.42
N VAL A 52 7.12 -1.33 1.73
CA VAL A 52 8.44 -1.52 2.34
C VAL A 52 9.07 -2.81 1.81
N GLY A 53 10.32 -2.69 1.35
CA GLY A 53 11.08 -3.84 0.83
C GLY A 53 10.82 -4.16 -0.63
N LEU A 54 9.95 -3.43 -1.30
CA LEU A 54 9.68 -3.63 -2.73
C LEU A 54 10.58 -2.73 -3.57
N ASP A 55 11.10 -3.29 -4.68
CA ASP A 55 11.82 -2.51 -5.67
C ASP A 55 10.82 -1.63 -6.47
N PRO A 56 11.30 -0.69 -7.30
CA PRO A 56 10.41 0.21 -8.04
C PRO A 56 9.41 -0.52 -8.96
N ILE A 57 9.82 -1.64 -9.56
CA ILE A 57 8.93 -2.41 -10.46
C ILE A 57 7.81 -3.05 -9.65
N ALA A 58 8.15 -3.70 -8.54
CA ALA A 58 7.17 -4.33 -7.65
C ALA A 58 6.24 -3.30 -7.02
N SER A 59 6.77 -2.14 -6.63
CA SER A 59 5.95 -1.04 -6.10
C SER A 59 4.93 -0.55 -7.12
N HIS A 60 5.33 -0.40 -8.37
CA HIS A 60 4.43 -0.02 -9.45
C HIS A 60 3.34 -1.08 -9.66
N THR A 61 3.72 -2.35 -9.65
CA THR A 61 2.76 -3.47 -9.78
C THR A 61 1.75 -3.44 -8.65
N LEU A 62 2.20 -3.25 -7.42
CA LEU A 62 1.30 -3.18 -6.26
C LEU A 62 0.34 -1.99 -6.37
N LYS A 63 0.82 -0.82 -6.77
CA LYS A 63 -0.04 0.36 -6.99
C LYS A 63 -1.14 0.06 -8.00
N THR A 64 -0.78 -0.58 -9.11
CA THR A 64 -1.73 -0.95 -10.16
C THR A 64 -2.78 -1.92 -9.63
N ILE A 65 -2.37 -2.93 -8.89
CA ILE A 65 -3.28 -3.91 -8.28
C ILE A 65 -4.23 -3.23 -7.29
N MET A 66 -3.71 -2.32 -6.47
CA MET A 66 -4.53 -1.58 -5.52
C MET A 66 -5.59 -0.72 -6.22
N GLN A 67 -5.21 -0.06 -7.31
CA GLN A 67 -6.14 0.74 -8.10
C GLN A 67 -7.23 -0.12 -8.74
N GLU A 68 -6.86 -1.28 -9.28
CA GLU A 68 -7.81 -2.24 -9.83
C GLU A 68 -8.80 -2.73 -8.76
N PHE A 69 -8.29 -3.05 -7.58
CA PHE A 69 -9.09 -3.54 -6.45
C PHE A 69 -10.14 -2.52 -6.03
N VAL A 70 -9.74 -1.26 -5.91
CA VAL A 70 -10.65 -0.17 -5.53
C VAL A 70 -11.65 0.13 -6.65
N SER A 71 -11.23 0.02 -7.92
CA SER A 71 -12.13 0.25 -9.06
C SER A 71 -13.28 -0.75 -9.12
N GLU A 72 -13.12 -1.91 -8.51
CA GLU A 72 -14.17 -2.94 -8.42
C GLU A 72 -15.17 -2.68 -7.27
N GLY A 73 -15.04 -1.56 -6.58
CA GLY A 73 -15.94 -1.18 -5.49
C GLY A 73 -15.46 -1.60 -4.11
N ASN A 74 -14.22 -2.03 -3.98
CA ASN A 74 -13.64 -2.47 -2.72
C ASN A 74 -12.91 -1.31 -2.03
N ILE A 75 -12.57 -1.51 -0.77
CA ILE A 75 -11.90 -0.50 0.06
C ILE A 75 -10.52 -1.01 0.48
N ILE A 76 -9.52 -0.15 0.39
CA ILE A 76 -8.19 -0.41 0.94
C ILE A 76 -7.90 0.60 2.05
N PHE A 77 -7.43 0.08 3.17
CA PHE A 77 -6.90 0.86 4.29
C PHE A 77 -5.45 0.44 4.51
N PHE A 78 -4.51 1.35 4.36
CA PHE A 78 -3.10 1.00 4.57
C PHE A 78 -2.35 2.11 5.30
N SER A 79 -1.32 1.72 6.03
CA SER A 79 -0.40 2.65 6.65
C SER A 79 0.84 2.84 5.78
N SER A 80 1.41 4.03 5.81
CA SER A 80 2.68 4.33 5.16
C SER A 80 3.32 5.56 5.77
N HIS A 81 4.65 5.56 5.83
CA HIS A 81 5.42 6.76 6.15
C HIS A 81 6.00 7.43 4.90
N VAL A 82 5.72 6.87 3.72
CA VAL A 82 6.15 7.45 2.44
C VAL A 82 5.04 8.36 1.92
N LEU A 83 5.15 9.63 2.24
CA LEU A 83 4.09 10.61 1.99
C LEU A 83 3.75 10.79 0.52
N GLU A 84 4.75 10.68 -0.35
CA GLU A 84 4.55 10.79 -1.80
C GLU A 84 3.63 9.69 -2.34
N VAL A 85 3.77 8.47 -1.83
CA VAL A 85 2.89 7.34 -2.19
C VAL A 85 1.47 7.61 -1.73
N VAL A 86 1.32 8.10 -0.50
CA VAL A 86 0.00 8.42 0.07
C VAL A 86 -0.70 9.49 -0.76
N GLU A 87 0.00 10.54 -1.14
CA GLU A 87 -0.56 11.61 -1.98
C GLU A 87 -1.08 11.09 -3.32
N LYS A 88 -0.37 10.15 -3.93
CA LYS A 88 -0.72 9.64 -5.25
C LYS A 88 -1.84 8.61 -5.24
N LEU A 89 -1.95 7.83 -4.16
CA LEU A 89 -2.88 6.71 -4.10
C LEU A 89 -4.15 6.97 -3.30
N CYS A 90 -4.08 7.84 -2.30
CA CYS A 90 -5.16 7.97 -1.33
C CYS A 90 -6.08 9.15 -1.62
N GLU A 91 -7.36 8.96 -1.36
CA GLU A 91 -8.36 10.03 -1.38
C GLU A 91 -8.51 10.62 0.01
N HIS A 92 -8.46 9.79 1.04
CA HIS A 92 -8.64 10.18 2.44
C HIS A 92 -7.42 9.77 3.25
N VAL A 93 -6.96 10.66 4.14
CA VAL A 93 -5.75 10.46 4.93
C VAL A 93 -6.01 10.83 6.39
N ALA A 94 -5.48 10.02 7.30
CA ALA A 94 -5.39 10.35 8.71
C ALA A 94 -3.92 10.37 9.11
N ILE A 95 -3.49 11.40 9.82
CA ILE A 95 -2.12 11.51 10.34
C ILE A 95 -2.14 11.24 11.84
N ILE A 96 -1.28 10.31 12.27
CA ILE A 96 -1.15 9.94 13.68
C ILE A 96 0.22 10.43 14.17
N ASN A 97 0.21 11.11 15.31
CA ASN A 97 1.44 11.54 15.98
C ASN A 97 1.28 11.38 17.50
N ASN A 98 2.25 10.71 18.13
CA ASN A 98 2.23 10.44 19.57
C ASN A 98 0.94 9.78 20.06
N GLY A 99 0.41 8.82 19.27
CA GLY A 99 -0.79 8.07 19.62
C GLY A 99 -2.10 8.82 19.43
N LYS A 100 -2.05 9.98 18.78
CA LYS A 100 -3.26 10.81 18.54
C LYS A 100 -3.40 11.10 17.05
N ILE A 101 -4.65 11.18 16.60
CA ILE A 101 -4.94 11.62 15.24
C ILE A 101 -4.85 13.16 15.22
N VAL A 102 -3.89 13.68 14.46
CA VAL A 102 -3.67 15.14 14.35
C VAL A 102 -4.26 15.72 13.06
N TYR A 103 -4.64 14.88 12.12
CA TYR A 103 -5.35 15.28 10.89
C TYR A 103 -6.19 14.11 10.39
N ASP A 104 -7.36 14.43 9.86
CA ASP A 104 -8.27 13.46 9.26
C ASP A 104 -9.08 14.19 8.19
N GLY A 105 -8.91 13.84 6.94
CA GLY A 105 -9.61 14.52 5.87
C GLY A 105 -9.24 14.04 4.48
N ASN A 106 -9.92 14.59 3.49
CA ASN A 106 -9.68 14.30 2.08
C ASN A 106 -8.51 15.12 1.55
N LEU A 107 -7.68 14.49 0.71
CA LEU A 107 -6.57 15.18 0.07
C LEU A 107 -7.05 16.27 -0.90
N GLU A 108 -8.23 16.10 -1.50
CA GLU A 108 -8.82 17.11 -2.38
C GLU A 108 -9.14 18.43 -1.66
N SER A 109 -9.39 18.38 -0.36
CA SER A 109 -9.67 19.57 0.45
C SER A 109 -8.42 20.34 0.84
N MET A 110 -7.24 19.80 0.58
CA MET A 110 -5.98 20.50 0.77
C MET A 110 -5.74 21.51 -0.34
N ASN A 111 -5.12 22.64 0.02
CA ASN A 111 -4.71 23.63 -0.98
C ASN A 111 -3.78 22.97 -2.00
N LYS A 112 -3.99 23.29 -3.28
CA LYS A 112 -3.17 22.74 -4.37
C LYS A 112 -1.68 23.05 -4.23
N ASP A 113 -1.35 24.08 -3.46
CA ASP A 113 0.03 24.50 -3.21
C ASP A 113 0.64 23.86 -1.96
N GLU A 114 -0.15 23.12 -1.17
CA GLU A 114 0.35 22.43 0.01
C GLU A 114 0.58 20.96 -0.31
N SER A 115 1.78 20.47 0.02
CA SER A 115 2.07 19.05 -0.04
C SER A 115 1.69 18.39 1.30
N LEU A 116 1.43 17.08 1.25
CA LEU A 116 1.18 16.31 2.47
C LEU A 116 2.39 16.36 3.40
N GLU A 117 3.60 16.40 2.85
CA GLU A 117 4.82 16.54 3.63
C GLU A 117 4.83 17.84 4.43
N GLN A 118 4.46 18.97 3.81
CA GLN A 118 4.39 20.25 4.50
C GLN A 118 3.36 20.21 5.63
N LEU A 119 2.19 19.67 5.37
CA LEU A 119 1.15 19.50 6.39
C LEU A 119 1.64 18.63 7.54
N PHE A 120 2.28 17.51 7.23
CA PHE A 120 2.85 16.61 8.23
C PHE A 120 3.87 17.33 9.11
N LEU A 121 4.80 18.09 8.49
CA LEU A 121 5.81 18.83 9.23
C LEU A 121 5.21 19.92 10.12
N GLU A 122 4.22 20.64 9.63
CA GLU A 122 3.52 21.65 10.42
C GLU A 122 2.83 21.07 11.65
N LEU A 123 2.15 19.94 11.47
CA LEU A 123 1.40 19.31 12.54
C LEU A 123 2.28 18.60 13.57
N THR A 124 3.47 18.16 13.18
CA THR A 124 4.39 17.44 14.07
C THR A 124 5.41 18.36 14.73
N ASN A 125 5.73 19.50 14.14
CA ASN A 125 6.71 20.45 14.69
C ASN A 125 6.14 21.39 15.78
N HIS A 126 4.84 21.35 16.02
CA HIS A 126 4.19 22.18 17.05
C HIS A 126 4.08 21.47 18.40
N GLU A 127 4.74 20.35 18.54
CA GLU A 127 4.90 19.66 19.82
C GLU A 127 6.32 19.90 20.37
#